data_96b2676f6bbb631d43e6a05e54b784dc
#
_entry.id   96b2676f6bbb631d43e6a05e54b784dc
#
_cell.length_a   1.000
_cell.length_b   1.000
_cell.length_c   1.000
_cell.angle_alpha   90.00
_cell.angle_beta   90.00
_cell.angle_gamma   90.00
#
_symmetry.space_group_name_H-M   'P 1'
#
loop_
_entity.id
_entity.type
_entity.pdbx_description
1 polymer ?
#
loop_
_entity_poly.entity_id
_entity_poly.type
_entity_poly.pdbx_seq_one_letter_code
_entity_poly.pdbx_strand_id
1 'polypeptide(L)'
;MNLPVRSPADRLLAVADHALRALTSTPQAARSVPSIAAAEPGLDAADRRLSGELMRVNHVGEVCAQALYSAQALVTRDPALRRHFEHAAGEETDHLAWTAERLRELGARPSLLNPLWYAGAFGVGLLAGRTGDATSLGFVVETERQVERHLDSHLDRLPVADLRSRAIVRQMKDDEAGHAVAAEQAGAAKLPLPVRWAMRLAARVMTTTAHYV
;
A
#
# COMPACT_ATOMS: atom_id res chain seq x y z
N MET A 1 -12.81 5.69 28.78
CA MET A 1 -12.83 4.23 28.94
C MET A 1 -11.47 3.73 28.47
N ASN A 2 -10.56 3.32 29.38
CA ASN A 2 -9.22 2.85 29.01
C ASN A 2 -9.36 1.47 28.37
N LEU A 3 -9.06 1.37 27.08
CA LEU A 3 -8.94 0.08 26.41
C LEU A 3 -7.81 -0.74 27.06
N PRO A 4 -7.99 -2.04 27.28
CA PRO A 4 -6.95 -2.86 27.88
C PRO A 4 -5.69 -2.84 27.02
N VAL A 5 -4.53 -2.69 27.68
CA VAL A 5 -3.23 -2.74 27.01
C VAL A 5 -3.06 -4.15 26.43
N ARG A 6 -3.01 -4.27 25.11
CA ARG A 6 -2.81 -5.56 24.42
C ARG A 6 -1.50 -6.21 24.89
N SER A 7 -1.56 -7.48 25.26
CA SER A 7 -0.37 -8.27 25.55
C SER A 7 0.50 -8.47 24.32
N PRO A 8 1.78 -8.85 24.45
CA PRO A 8 2.61 -9.20 23.29
C PRO A 8 2.00 -10.31 22.41
N ALA A 9 1.33 -11.30 23.04
CA ALA A 9 0.64 -12.36 22.32
C ALA A 9 -0.55 -11.81 21.50
N ASP A 10 -1.37 -10.91 22.09
CA ASP A 10 -2.48 -10.28 21.36
C ASP A 10 -2.01 -9.46 20.16
N ARG A 11 -0.83 -8.82 20.26
CA ARG A 11 -0.24 -8.09 19.14
C ARG A 11 0.18 -9.01 18.01
N LEU A 12 0.82 -10.14 18.33
CA LEU A 12 1.20 -11.13 17.32
C LEU A 12 -0.02 -11.75 16.65
N LEU A 13 -1.06 -12.07 17.42
CA LEU A 13 -2.32 -12.58 16.88
C LEU A 13 -3.01 -11.54 15.98
N ALA A 14 -3.01 -10.26 16.38
CA ALA A 14 -3.56 -9.19 15.55
C ALA A 14 -2.80 -9.02 14.22
N VAL A 15 -1.47 -9.12 14.24
CA VAL A 15 -0.65 -9.06 13.02
C VAL A 15 -0.93 -10.27 12.13
N ALA A 16 -1.05 -11.49 12.70
CA ALA A 16 -1.38 -12.68 11.94
C ALA A 16 -2.80 -12.61 11.31
N ASP A 17 -3.80 -12.13 12.07
CA ASP A 17 -5.15 -11.90 11.55
C ASP A 17 -5.14 -10.87 10.42
N HIS A 18 -4.39 -9.77 10.59
CA HIS A 18 -4.25 -8.75 9.56
C HIS A 18 -3.60 -9.29 8.27
N ALA A 19 -2.53 -10.09 8.41
CA ALA A 19 -1.89 -10.75 7.28
C ALA A 19 -2.83 -11.69 6.54
N LEU A 20 -3.58 -12.53 7.28
CA LEU A 20 -4.55 -13.44 6.70
C LEU A 20 -5.65 -12.66 5.96
N ARG A 21 -6.19 -11.59 6.54
CA ARG A 21 -7.20 -10.75 5.88
C ARG A 21 -6.67 -10.12 4.60
N ALA A 22 -5.48 -9.52 4.64
CA ALA A 22 -4.87 -8.90 3.46
C ALA A 22 -4.64 -9.89 2.30
N LEU A 23 -4.37 -11.17 2.61
CA LEU A 23 -4.00 -12.18 1.61
C LEU A 23 -5.16 -13.08 1.17
N THR A 24 -6.15 -13.32 2.02
CA THR A 24 -7.16 -14.38 1.77
C THR A 24 -8.60 -13.90 1.81
N SER A 25 -8.89 -12.74 2.39
CA SER A 25 -10.26 -12.21 2.45
C SER A 25 -10.53 -11.22 1.32
N THR A 26 -11.81 -10.97 1.05
CA THR A 26 -12.22 -9.80 0.26
C THR A 26 -12.12 -8.57 1.17
N PRO A 27 -11.19 -7.64 0.93
CA PRO A 27 -11.04 -6.47 1.78
C PRO A 27 -12.28 -5.58 1.67
N GLN A 28 -12.70 -5.01 2.79
CA GLN A 28 -13.84 -4.10 2.85
C GLN A 28 -13.34 -2.70 3.16
N ALA A 29 -13.63 -1.76 2.25
CA ALA A 29 -13.30 -0.37 2.44
C ALA A 29 -14.24 0.30 3.44
N ALA A 30 -13.71 1.17 4.29
CA ALA A 30 -14.49 2.08 5.13
C ALA A 30 -14.96 3.29 4.33
N ARG A 31 -14.16 3.77 3.39
CA ARG A 31 -14.49 4.85 2.45
C ARG A 31 -15.09 4.27 1.17
N SER A 32 -16.02 5.02 0.55
CA SER A 32 -16.57 4.65 -0.77
C SER A 32 -15.47 4.64 -1.83
N VAL A 33 -15.60 3.72 -2.81
CA VAL A 33 -14.72 3.71 -3.98
C VAL A 33 -14.79 5.06 -4.70
N PRO A 34 -13.66 5.69 -5.02
CA PRO A 34 -13.64 6.93 -5.81
C PRO A 34 -14.41 6.75 -7.12
N SER A 35 -15.42 7.55 -7.32
CA SER A 35 -16.29 7.48 -8.48
C SER A 35 -16.31 8.79 -9.25
N ILE A 36 -16.66 8.69 -10.52
CA ILE A 36 -16.91 9.85 -11.38
C ILE A 36 -18.40 9.89 -11.71
N ALA A 37 -18.92 11.11 -11.82
CA ALA A 37 -20.34 11.31 -12.18
C ALA A 37 -20.67 10.96 -13.64
N ALA A 38 -19.68 10.76 -14.50
CA ALA A 38 -19.87 10.41 -15.91
C ALA A 38 -19.99 8.90 -16.12
N ALA A 39 -20.79 8.51 -17.10
CA ALA A 39 -20.82 7.12 -17.55
C ALA A 39 -19.44 6.73 -18.14
N GLU A 40 -18.91 5.59 -17.70
CA GLU A 40 -17.62 5.10 -18.17
C GLU A 40 -17.77 4.59 -19.62
N PRO A 41 -17.01 5.11 -20.58
CA PRO A 41 -16.95 4.54 -21.91
C PRO A 41 -16.49 3.08 -21.84
N GLY A 42 -17.02 2.21 -22.71
CA GLY A 42 -16.56 0.83 -22.77
C GLY A 42 -15.08 0.76 -23.14
N LEU A 43 -14.29 0.01 -22.40
CA LEU A 43 -12.89 -0.29 -22.74
C LEU A 43 -12.83 -1.39 -23.79
N ASP A 44 -11.98 -1.22 -24.78
CA ASP A 44 -11.63 -2.33 -25.67
C ASP A 44 -10.81 -3.41 -24.93
N ALA A 45 -10.52 -4.53 -25.62
CA ALA A 45 -9.80 -5.64 -24.98
C ALA A 45 -8.35 -5.30 -24.62
N ALA A 46 -7.68 -4.44 -25.38
CA ALA A 46 -6.29 -4.04 -25.13
C ALA A 46 -6.22 -3.08 -23.94
N ASP A 47 -7.09 -2.08 -23.90
CA ASP A 47 -7.21 -1.11 -22.82
C ASP A 47 -7.58 -1.78 -21.52
N ARG A 48 -8.56 -2.70 -21.55
CA ARG A 48 -8.97 -3.48 -20.37
C ARG A 48 -7.83 -4.31 -19.81
N ARG A 49 -7.03 -4.95 -20.66
CA ARG A 49 -5.88 -5.73 -20.26
C ARG A 49 -4.80 -4.84 -19.63
N LEU A 50 -4.46 -3.72 -20.28
CA LEU A 50 -3.47 -2.77 -19.76
C LEU A 50 -3.89 -2.24 -18.39
N SER A 51 -5.15 -1.81 -18.24
CA SER A 51 -5.70 -1.37 -16.96
C SER A 51 -5.60 -2.46 -15.89
N GLY A 52 -5.91 -3.71 -16.23
CA GLY A 52 -5.79 -4.85 -15.32
C GLY A 52 -4.35 -5.10 -14.87
N GLU A 53 -3.38 -5.00 -15.77
CA GLU A 53 -1.95 -5.15 -15.48
C GLU A 53 -1.46 -4.04 -14.53
N LEU A 54 -1.83 -2.78 -14.80
CA LEU A 54 -1.46 -1.63 -13.95
C LEU A 54 -2.13 -1.69 -12.58
N MET A 55 -3.42 -2.01 -12.52
CA MET A 55 -4.15 -2.13 -11.25
C MET A 55 -3.64 -3.31 -10.41
N ARG A 56 -3.13 -4.39 -11.02
CA ARG A 56 -2.49 -5.49 -10.29
C ARG A 56 -1.20 -5.01 -9.60
N VAL A 57 -0.40 -4.20 -10.28
CA VAL A 57 0.82 -3.62 -9.67
C VAL A 57 0.45 -2.74 -8.48
N ASN A 58 -0.58 -1.89 -8.61
CA ASN A 58 -1.06 -1.08 -7.50
C ASN A 58 -1.52 -1.97 -6.33
N HIS A 59 -2.36 -2.98 -6.59
CA HIS A 59 -2.83 -3.92 -5.56
C HIS A 59 -1.67 -4.61 -4.81
N VAL A 60 -0.58 -4.98 -5.50
CA VAL A 60 0.64 -5.52 -4.83
C VAL A 60 1.29 -4.45 -3.96
N GLY A 61 1.31 -3.20 -4.40
CA GLY A 61 1.77 -2.06 -3.59
C GLY A 61 1.04 -2.00 -2.25
N GLU A 62 -0.31 -2.06 -2.28
CA GLU A 62 -1.15 -2.03 -1.07
C GLU A 62 -0.91 -3.24 -0.14
N VAL A 63 -0.71 -4.44 -0.73
CA VAL A 63 -0.32 -5.64 0.04
C VAL A 63 1.01 -5.42 0.76
N CYS A 64 1.98 -4.76 0.11
CA CYS A 64 3.26 -4.42 0.72
C CYS A 64 3.14 -3.33 1.78
N ALA A 65 2.35 -2.28 1.54
CA ALA A 65 2.12 -1.20 2.49
C ALA A 65 1.46 -1.71 3.79
N GLN A 66 0.44 -2.54 3.68
CA GLN A 66 -0.18 -3.25 4.81
C GLN A 66 0.86 -4.01 5.65
N ALA A 67 1.76 -4.75 4.99
CA ALA A 67 2.81 -5.52 5.65
C ALA A 67 3.83 -4.62 6.35
N LEU A 68 4.28 -3.54 5.69
CA LEU A 68 5.22 -2.57 6.24
C LEU A 68 4.68 -1.91 7.49
N TYR A 69 3.50 -1.32 7.42
CA TYR A 69 2.86 -0.65 8.56
C TYR A 69 2.58 -1.59 9.72
N SER A 70 2.10 -2.82 9.44
CA SER A 70 1.88 -3.84 10.47
C SER A 70 3.17 -4.23 11.19
N ALA A 71 4.27 -4.38 10.46
CA ALA A 71 5.58 -4.72 11.02
C ALA A 71 6.16 -3.56 11.86
N GLN A 72 6.05 -2.33 11.38
CA GLN A 72 6.52 -1.14 12.09
C GLN A 72 5.71 -0.90 13.37
N ALA A 73 4.37 -1.05 13.31
CA ALA A 73 3.49 -0.98 14.49
C ALA A 73 3.82 -2.05 15.54
N LEU A 74 4.24 -3.25 15.10
CA LEU A 74 4.59 -4.34 16.02
C LEU A 74 5.84 -4.03 16.84
N VAL A 75 6.87 -3.39 16.23
CA VAL A 75 8.19 -3.23 16.86
C VAL A 75 8.40 -1.87 17.53
N THR A 76 7.67 -0.83 17.15
CA THR A 76 7.79 0.48 17.82
C THR A 76 7.42 0.38 19.30
N ARG A 77 8.18 1.10 20.15
CA ARG A 77 7.91 1.21 21.59
C ARG A 77 7.04 2.42 21.93
N ASP A 78 6.95 3.39 21.02
CA ASP A 78 6.11 4.56 21.22
C ASP A 78 4.63 4.23 20.92
N PRO A 79 3.73 4.35 21.92
CA PRO A 79 2.31 4.09 21.71
C PRO A 79 1.63 5.06 20.73
N ALA A 80 2.11 6.29 20.62
CA ALA A 80 1.56 7.27 19.68
C ALA A 80 1.93 6.90 18.23
N LEU A 81 3.20 6.55 18.02
CA LEU A 81 3.68 6.10 16.72
C LEU A 81 3.04 4.77 16.29
N ARG A 82 2.80 3.86 17.24
CA ARG A 82 2.06 2.62 16.94
C ARG A 82 0.67 2.92 16.41
N ARG A 83 -0.08 3.82 17.08
CA ARG A 83 -1.41 4.23 16.61
C ARG A 83 -1.35 4.89 15.22
N HIS A 84 -0.31 5.67 14.95
CA HIS A 84 -0.08 6.26 13.64
C HIS A 84 0.05 5.19 12.56
N PHE A 85 0.89 4.17 12.76
CA PHE A 85 1.04 3.07 11.81
C PHE A 85 -0.22 2.20 11.69
N GLU A 86 -0.93 1.93 12.80
CA GLU A 86 -2.20 1.19 12.78
C GLU A 86 -3.29 1.97 12.02
N HIS A 87 -3.31 3.29 12.13
CA HIS A 87 -4.23 4.14 11.37
C HIS A 87 -3.91 4.11 9.87
N ALA A 88 -2.65 4.33 9.50
CA ALA A 88 -2.21 4.25 8.11
C ALA A 88 -2.53 2.87 7.51
N ALA A 89 -2.23 1.77 8.20
CA ALA A 89 -2.62 0.43 7.75
C ALA A 89 -4.14 0.27 7.54
N GLY A 90 -4.96 1.00 8.30
CA GLY A 90 -6.41 1.06 8.11
C GLY A 90 -6.80 1.74 6.79
N GLU A 91 -6.14 2.84 6.45
CA GLU A 91 -6.38 3.58 5.19
C GLU A 91 -5.91 2.76 3.98
N GLU A 92 -4.79 2.04 4.09
CA GLU A 92 -4.33 1.09 3.06
C GLU A 92 -5.34 -0.05 2.81
N THR A 93 -6.20 -0.38 3.79
CA THR A 93 -7.29 -1.35 3.57
C THR A 93 -8.31 -0.82 2.58
N ASP A 94 -8.57 0.47 2.54
CA ASP A 94 -9.44 1.09 1.54
C ASP A 94 -8.83 0.97 0.14
N HIS A 95 -7.55 1.31 -0.01
CA HIS A 95 -6.83 1.18 -1.27
C HIS A 95 -6.79 -0.26 -1.77
N LEU A 96 -6.52 -1.21 -0.87
CA LEU A 96 -6.53 -2.64 -1.18
C LEU A 96 -7.91 -3.10 -1.68
N ALA A 97 -8.99 -2.64 -1.04
CA ALA A 97 -10.35 -2.96 -1.43
C ALA A 97 -10.72 -2.35 -2.79
N TRP A 98 -10.38 -1.08 -3.04
CA TRP A 98 -10.66 -0.41 -4.30
C TRP A 98 -9.92 -1.06 -5.47
N THR A 99 -8.65 -1.40 -5.29
CA THR A 99 -7.84 -2.06 -6.32
C THR A 99 -8.31 -3.49 -6.57
N ALA A 100 -8.71 -4.25 -5.53
CA ALA A 100 -9.26 -5.59 -5.67
C ALA A 100 -10.61 -5.59 -6.41
N GLU A 101 -11.51 -4.65 -6.07
CA GLU A 101 -12.77 -4.48 -6.77
C GLU A 101 -12.56 -4.14 -8.25
N ARG A 102 -11.64 -3.17 -8.52
CA ARG A 102 -11.35 -2.79 -9.91
C ARG A 102 -10.75 -3.92 -10.72
N LEU A 103 -9.85 -4.72 -10.15
CA LEU A 103 -9.34 -5.92 -10.82
C LEU A 103 -10.45 -6.88 -11.23
N ARG A 104 -11.41 -7.13 -10.33
CA ARG A 104 -12.57 -8.00 -10.60
C ARG A 104 -13.43 -7.46 -11.75
N GLU A 105 -13.69 -6.15 -11.80
CA GLU A 105 -14.45 -5.49 -12.88
C GLU A 105 -13.75 -5.57 -14.23
N LEU A 106 -12.43 -5.47 -14.23
CA LEU A 106 -11.61 -5.60 -15.43
C LEU A 106 -11.44 -7.05 -15.90
N GLY A 107 -11.93 -8.04 -15.12
CA GLY A 107 -11.72 -9.47 -15.37
C GLY A 107 -10.25 -9.87 -15.17
N ALA A 108 -9.50 -9.08 -14.41
CA ALA A 108 -8.11 -9.36 -14.05
C ALA A 108 -8.02 -10.00 -12.64
N ARG A 109 -6.87 -10.55 -12.30
CA ARG A 109 -6.63 -11.19 -11.00
C ARG A 109 -5.53 -10.48 -10.23
N PRO A 110 -5.53 -10.54 -8.88
CA PRO A 110 -4.38 -10.18 -8.05
C PRO A 110 -3.15 -11.04 -8.39
N SER A 111 -1.98 -10.58 -7.97
CA SER A 111 -0.73 -11.33 -8.14
C SER A 111 -0.75 -12.63 -7.32
N LEU A 112 -0.29 -13.73 -7.92
CA LEU A 112 -0.10 -15.00 -7.22
C LEU A 112 1.04 -14.95 -6.20
N LEU A 113 1.93 -13.96 -6.34
CA LEU A 113 3.06 -13.76 -5.45
C LEU A 113 2.76 -12.86 -4.24
N ASN A 114 1.49 -12.45 -4.04
CA ASN A 114 1.10 -11.62 -2.89
C ASN A 114 1.61 -12.15 -1.53
N PRO A 115 1.59 -13.47 -1.22
CA PRO A 115 2.14 -13.96 0.03
C PRO A 115 3.65 -13.73 0.15
N LEU A 116 4.40 -13.83 -0.95
CA LEU A 116 5.84 -13.56 -0.99
C LEU A 116 6.13 -12.06 -0.82
N TRP A 117 5.38 -11.22 -1.52
CA TRP A 117 5.48 -9.76 -1.40
C TRP A 117 5.16 -9.28 0.01
N TYR A 118 4.09 -9.80 0.61
CA TYR A 118 3.72 -9.50 1.99
C TYR A 118 4.84 -9.88 2.97
N ALA A 119 5.35 -11.13 2.88
CA ALA A 119 6.40 -11.62 3.76
C ALA A 119 7.70 -10.80 3.63
N GLY A 120 8.09 -10.47 2.39
CA GLY A 120 9.26 -9.63 2.12
C GLY A 120 9.12 -8.23 2.68
N ALA A 121 8.01 -7.55 2.40
CA ALA A 121 7.71 -6.22 2.91
C ALA A 121 7.61 -6.20 4.45
N PHE A 122 6.98 -7.20 5.04
CA PHE A 122 6.92 -7.35 6.50
C PHE A 122 8.32 -7.46 7.13
N GLY A 123 9.20 -8.30 6.53
CA GLY A 123 10.60 -8.42 6.97
C GLY A 123 11.36 -7.09 6.90
N VAL A 124 11.18 -6.35 5.81
CA VAL A 124 11.78 -5.01 5.64
C VAL A 124 11.22 -4.02 6.68
N GLY A 125 9.90 -4.02 6.93
CA GLY A 125 9.26 -3.20 7.95
C GLY A 125 9.78 -3.49 9.37
N LEU A 126 10.00 -4.77 9.71
CA LEU A 126 10.63 -5.16 10.98
C LEU A 126 12.04 -4.62 11.11
N LEU A 127 12.84 -4.69 10.05
CA LEU A 127 14.20 -4.16 10.04
C LEU A 127 14.20 -2.64 10.21
N ALA A 128 13.40 -1.92 9.42
CA ALA A 128 13.27 -0.47 9.51
C ALA A 128 12.83 -0.03 10.92
N GLY A 129 11.80 -0.68 11.48
CA GLY A 129 11.31 -0.35 12.82
C GLY A 129 12.33 -0.62 13.95
N ARG A 130 13.22 -1.62 13.77
CA ARG A 130 14.28 -1.89 14.76
C ARG A 130 15.43 -0.88 14.74
N THR A 131 15.60 -0.11 13.67
CA THR A 131 16.65 0.92 13.60
C THR A 131 16.28 2.21 14.34
N GLY A 132 15.08 2.29 14.88
CA GLY A 132 14.57 3.43 15.65
C GLY A 132 13.45 4.18 14.93
N ASP A 133 12.61 4.84 15.71
CA ASP A 133 11.35 5.42 15.24
C ASP A 133 11.56 6.49 14.15
N ALA A 134 12.54 7.38 14.30
CA ALA A 134 12.84 8.39 13.28
C ALA A 134 13.27 7.78 11.93
N THR A 135 14.08 6.71 11.96
CA THR A 135 14.48 5.98 10.74
C THR A 135 13.31 5.21 10.15
N SER A 136 12.49 4.61 10.99
CA SER A 136 11.25 3.91 10.60
C SER A 136 10.30 4.85 9.85
N LEU A 137 10.07 6.05 10.39
CA LEU A 137 9.30 7.11 9.72
C LEU A 137 9.97 7.58 8.42
N GLY A 138 11.31 7.70 8.41
CA GLY A 138 12.04 8.04 7.19
C GLY A 138 11.88 7.00 6.08
N PHE A 139 11.75 5.72 6.47
CA PHE A 139 11.43 4.64 5.54
C PHE A 139 10.02 4.80 4.95
N VAL A 140 9.03 5.14 5.78
CA VAL A 140 7.67 5.47 5.31
C VAL A 140 7.72 6.62 4.30
N VAL A 141 8.31 7.76 4.66
CA VAL A 141 8.41 8.93 3.76
C VAL A 141 8.98 8.55 2.39
N GLU A 142 10.09 7.79 2.36
CA GLU A 142 10.70 7.40 1.07
C GLU A 142 9.80 6.42 0.30
N THR A 143 9.11 5.49 1.00
CA THR A 143 8.15 4.56 0.37
C THR A 143 7.02 5.34 -0.28
N GLU A 144 6.32 6.19 0.47
CA GLU A 144 5.16 6.95 -0.02
C GLU A 144 5.55 7.89 -1.17
N ARG A 145 6.70 8.54 -1.08
CA ARG A 145 7.22 9.38 -2.18
C ARG A 145 7.57 8.55 -3.44
N GLN A 146 7.93 7.28 -3.29
CA GLN A 146 8.13 6.38 -4.44
C GLN A 146 6.80 5.90 -5.01
N VAL A 147 5.82 5.58 -4.15
CA VAL A 147 4.46 5.18 -4.56
C VAL A 147 3.77 6.35 -5.27
N GLU A 148 3.81 7.57 -4.72
CA GLU A 148 3.26 8.78 -5.35
C GLU A 148 3.76 8.94 -6.80
N ARG A 149 5.09 8.86 -7.01
CA ARG A 149 5.68 8.94 -8.36
C ARG A 149 5.28 7.78 -9.25
N HIS A 150 5.13 6.59 -8.69
CA HIS A 150 4.70 5.41 -9.41
C HIS A 150 3.25 5.55 -9.89
N LEU A 151 2.34 5.98 -9.01
CA LEU A 151 0.94 6.25 -9.34
C LEU A 151 0.80 7.34 -10.40
N ASP A 152 1.64 8.38 -10.36
CA ASP A 152 1.71 9.39 -11.41
C ASP A 152 2.04 8.77 -12.77
N SER A 153 3.06 7.90 -12.83
CA SER A 153 3.42 7.20 -14.05
C SER A 153 2.31 6.26 -14.56
N HIS A 154 1.49 5.73 -13.66
CA HIS A 154 0.32 4.93 -14.02
C HIS A 154 -0.80 5.80 -14.60
N LEU A 155 -1.02 7.01 -14.08
CA LEU A 155 -1.97 7.97 -14.65
C LEU A 155 -1.61 8.35 -16.10
N ASP A 156 -0.32 8.41 -16.43
CA ASP A 156 0.15 8.66 -17.80
C ASP A 156 -0.10 7.46 -18.74
N ARG A 157 -0.10 6.25 -18.21
CA ARG A 157 -0.23 4.99 -18.98
C ARG A 157 -1.65 4.46 -19.05
N LEU A 158 -2.49 4.72 -18.04
CA LEU A 158 -3.87 4.28 -18.01
C LEU A 158 -4.66 4.88 -19.19
N PRO A 159 -5.46 4.07 -19.91
CA PRO A 159 -6.31 4.56 -20.98
C PRO A 159 -7.15 5.76 -20.54
N VAL A 160 -7.27 6.76 -21.40
CA VAL A 160 -8.05 7.98 -21.09
C VAL A 160 -9.53 7.63 -20.82
N ALA A 161 -10.04 6.59 -21.47
CA ALA A 161 -11.40 6.09 -21.30
C ALA A 161 -11.61 5.34 -19.97
N ASP A 162 -10.54 4.87 -19.30
CA ASP A 162 -10.63 4.19 -18.00
C ASP A 162 -10.76 5.20 -16.87
N LEU A 163 -11.90 5.85 -16.81
CA LEU A 163 -12.15 6.92 -15.85
C LEU A 163 -12.13 6.41 -14.41
N ARG A 164 -12.60 5.17 -14.18
CA ARG A 164 -12.70 4.58 -12.84
C ARG A 164 -11.32 4.21 -12.27
N SER A 165 -10.47 3.52 -13.03
CA SER A 165 -9.08 3.24 -12.59
C SER A 165 -8.33 4.55 -12.34
N ARG A 166 -8.50 5.54 -13.21
CA ARG A 166 -7.87 6.86 -13.06
C ARG A 166 -8.35 7.61 -11.81
N ALA A 167 -9.63 7.49 -11.44
CA ALA A 167 -10.16 8.10 -10.21
C ALA A 167 -9.57 7.44 -8.96
N ILE A 168 -9.52 6.10 -8.93
CA ILE A 168 -8.91 5.34 -7.84
C ILE A 168 -7.43 5.74 -7.68
N VAL A 169 -6.65 5.71 -8.76
CA VAL A 169 -5.20 6.02 -8.72
C VAL A 169 -4.92 7.47 -8.31
N ARG A 170 -5.77 8.44 -8.70
CA ARG A 170 -5.65 9.82 -8.22
C ARG A 170 -5.87 9.93 -6.72
N GLN A 171 -6.94 9.30 -6.22
CA GLN A 171 -7.23 9.34 -4.78
C GLN A 171 -6.10 8.69 -3.98
N MET A 172 -5.63 7.51 -4.38
CA MET A 172 -4.49 6.85 -3.76
C MET A 172 -3.26 7.77 -3.75
N LYS A 173 -2.92 8.38 -4.89
CA LYS A 173 -1.79 9.32 -4.97
C LYS A 173 -1.91 10.49 -3.98
N ASP A 174 -3.10 11.07 -3.84
CA ASP A 174 -3.34 12.19 -2.92
C ASP A 174 -3.21 11.73 -1.46
N ASP A 175 -3.71 10.54 -1.12
CA ASP A 175 -3.59 9.93 0.20
C ASP A 175 -2.11 9.63 0.54
N GLU A 176 -1.32 9.03 -0.39
CA GLU A 176 0.11 8.74 -0.19
C GLU A 176 0.95 10.00 0.02
N ALA A 177 0.63 11.08 -0.70
CA ALA A 177 1.25 12.37 -0.44
C ALA A 177 0.96 12.86 0.99
N GLY A 178 -0.26 12.62 1.48
CA GLY A 178 -0.66 12.91 2.86
C GLY A 178 0.10 12.06 3.89
N HIS A 179 0.25 10.75 3.66
CA HIS A 179 1.01 9.84 4.52
C HIS A 179 2.49 10.27 4.63
N ALA A 180 3.12 10.62 3.50
CA ALA A 180 4.49 11.14 3.51
C ALA A 180 4.63 12.40 4.37
N VAL A 181 3.71 13.36 4.24
CA VAL A 181 3.73 14.62 5.03
C VAL A 181 3.49 14.32 6.52
N ALA A 182 2.55 13.44 6.84
CA ALA A 182 2.28 13.06 8.23
C ALA A 182 3.50 12.40 8.90
N ALA A 183 4.19 11.51 8.18
CA ALA A 183 5.41 10.88 8.66
C ALA A 183 6.57 11.90 8.81
N GLU A 184 6.72 12.86 7.89
CA GLU A 184 7.68 13.97 8.02
C GLU A 184 7.41 14.79 9.29
N GLN A 185 6.16 15.15 9.55
CA GLN A 185 5.75 15.92 10.74
C GLN A 185 5.94 15.12 12.04
N ALA A 186 5.80 13.78 11.98
CA ALA A 186 6.06 12.90 13.12
C ALA A 186 7.55 12.73 13.45
N GLY A 187 8.47 13.35 12.71
CA GLY A 187 9.90 13.37 13.01
C GLY A 187 10.74 12.38 12.19
N ALA A 188 10.35 12.13 10.96
CA ALA A 188 11.08 11.26 10.05
C ALA A 188 12.52 11.72 9.81
N ALA A 189 13.48 10.81 9.93
CA ALA A 189 14.87 11.06 9.55
C ALA A 189 15.06 10.88 8.03
N LYS A 190 15.92 11.70 7.43
CA LYS A 190 16.29 11.50 6.02
C LYS A 190 17.14 10.23 5.87
N LEU A 191 16.69 9.32 5.02
CA LEU A 191 17.42 8.08 4.74
C LEU A 191 18.67 8.34 3.90
N PRO A 192 19.78 7.61 4.15
CA PRO A 192 20.97 7.66 3.32
C PRO A 192 20.67 7.27 1.86
N LEU A 193 21.40 7.88 0.93
CA LEU A 193 21.23 7.61 -0.51
C LEU A 193 21.30 6.12 -0.89
N PRO A 194 22.23 5.30 -0.35
CA PRO A 194 22.29 3.88 -0.67
C PRO A 194 21.01 3.11 -0.28
N VAL A 195 20.40 3.45 0.87
CA VAL A 195 19.14 2.85 1.33
C VAL A 195 18.02 3.20 0.36
N ARG A 196 17.89 4.47 -0.02
CA ARG A 196 16.89 4.94 -0.99
C ARG A 196 17.06 4.28 -2.36
N TRP A 197 18.30 4.03 -2.79
CA TRP A 197 18.61 3.30 -4.01
C TRP A 197 18.18 1.83 -3.91
N ALA A 198 18.47 1.16 -2.80
CA ALA A 198 18.06 -0.22 -2.57
C ALA A 198 16.53 -0.35 -2.57
N MET A 199 15.81 0.58 -1.93
CA MET A 199 14.34 0.63 -1.94
C MET A 199 13.80 0.76 -3.37
N ARG A 200 14.36 1.68 -4.19
CA ARG A 200 13.96 1.84 -5.60
C ARG A 200 14.20 0.57 -6.43
N LEU A 201 15.32 -0.10 -6.20
CA LEU A 201 15.62 -1.36 -6.90
C LEU A 201 14.61 -2.45 -6.52
N ALA A 202 14.34 -2.61 -5.22
CA ALA A 202 13.35 -3.58 -4.73
C ALA A 202 11.95 -3.27 -5.29
N ALA A 203 11.52 -2.00 -5.27
CA ALA A 203 10.26 -1.57 -5.85
C ALA A 203 10.20 -1.87 -7.36
N ARG A 204 11.29 -1.63 -8.10
CA ARG A 204 11.34 -1.93 -9.53
C ARG A 204 11.22 -3.44 -9.82
N VAL A 205 11.86 -4.28 -9.03
CA VAL A 205 11.73 -5.75 -9.16
C VAL A 205 10.28 -6.15 -8.91
N MET A 206 9.67 -5.67 -7.82
CA MET A 206 8.29 -5.98 -7.47
C MET A 206 7.33 -5.52 -8.57
N THR A 207 7.38 -4.25 -8.98
CA THR A 207 6.43 -3.69 -9.97
C THR A 207 6.57 -4.36 -11.32
N THR A 208 7.81 -4.66 -11.78
CA THR A 208 8.04 -5.38 -13.03
C THR A 208 7.48 -6.79 -12.98
N THR A 209 7.68 -7.51 -11.87
CA THR A 209 7.17 -8.88 -11.72
C THR A 209 5.65 -8.90 -11.61
N ALA A 210 5.06 -8.03 -10.78
CA ALA A 210 3.62 -7.94 -10.57
C ALA A 210 2.84 -7.55 -11.83
N HIS A 211 3.47 -6.88 -12.77
CA HIS A 211 2.85 -6.55 -14.06
C HIS A 211 2.44 -7.80 -14.85
N TYR A 212 3.21 -8.89 -14.73
CA TYR A 212 2.98 -10.12 -15.49
C TYR A 212 2.37 -11.27 -14.66
N VAL A 213 2.58 -11.29 -13.36
CA VAL A 213 2.20 -12.39 -12.44
C VAL A 213 1.21 -11.86 -11.37
#